data_9ce0940dfd8adb054d3e78f839fc8fce
#
_entry.id   9ce0940dfd8adb054d3e78f839fc8fce
#
_cell.length_a   1.000
_cell.length_b   1.000
_cell.length_c   1.000
_cell.angle_alpha   90.00
_cell.angle_beta   90.00
_cell.angle_gamma   90.00
#
_symmetry.space_group_name_H-M   'P 1'
#
loop_
_entity.id
_entity.type
_entity.pdbx_description
1 polymer ?
#
loop_
_entity_poly.entity_id
_entity_poly.type
_entity_poly.pdbx_seq_one_letter_code
_entity_poly.pdbx_strand_id
1 'polypeptide(L)'
;MDGRLWTRLYREIRRARKTLTYTQRTGRPRMYDTDEILAAWAFAAMMNWPISVTQRRLACGVAGWWLRRHWQWPMRVPSVATLTRRAKAPDFRRLLREILRRLRRWVSRHPLTRVVVDSTFLLTGPYSRDPDSRWTCHSGKWFRGYALHAICDRTGALWAWHVTSANVQEMKVARRLVRQTAAAEPRRIRWIIADSGYDSEPLHQMVNRRLGARLVAPLNLRGAKSERWRERQPGRNACDRLLATAEGASLLMERSAIERWNSWFKGNSNVSMLPYHVRRLRRVRLWVDLKLAVFFVHQYLSQQELDHAA
;
A
#
# COMPACT_ATOMS: atom_id res chain seq x y z
N MET A 1 9.30 -8.53 -19.69
CA MET A 1 9.22 -8.85 -18.23
C MET A 1 10.61 -8.66 -17.65
N ASP A 2 10.76 -7.83 -16.64
CA ASP A 2 12.06 -7.67 -15.97
C ASP A 2 12.34 -8.91 -15.10
N GLY A 3 13.24 -9.76 -15.60
CA GLY A 3 13.65 -10.99 -14.92
C GLY A 3 14.35 -10.74 -13.58
N ARG A 4 15.04 -9.59 -13.43
CA ARG A 4 15.72 -9.21 -12.18
C ARG A 4 14.71 -8.93 -11.07
N LEU A 5 13.65 -8.18 -11.39
CA LEU A 5 12.56 -7.86 -10.47
C LEU A 5 11.89 -9.14 -9.95
N TRP A 6 11.51 -10.05 -10.86
CA TRP A 6 10.87 -11.31 -10.47
C TRP A 6 11.81 -12.18 -9.63
N THR A 7 13.05 -12.37 -10.05
CA THR A 7 14.06 -13.15 -9.32
C THR A 7 14.21 -12.64 -7.88
N ARG A 8 14.27 -11.32 -7.72
CA ARG A 8 14.42 -10.71 -6.39
C ARG A 8 13.19 -10.93 -5.53
N LEU A 9 11.99 -10.68 -6.07
CA LEU A 9 10.73 -10.90 -5.36
C LEU A 9 10.57 -12.37 -4.93
N TYR A 10 10.82 -13.30 -5.83
CA TYR A 10 10.71 -14.75 -5.56
C TYR A 10 11.69 -15.19 -4.46
N ARG A 11 12.94 -14.76 -4.50
CA ARG A 11 13.92 -15.04 -3.44
C ARG A 11 13.45 -14.55 -2.07
N GLU A 12 12.84 -13.37 -2.01
CA GLU A 12 12.33 -12.84 -0.73
C GLU A 12 11.09 -13.59 -0.24
N ILE A 13 10.22 -14.04 -1.14
CA ILE A 13 9.11 -14.93 -0.79
C ILE A 13 9.64 -16.20 -0.13
N ARG A 14 10.64 -16.84 -0.72
CA ARG A 14 11.29 -18.06 -0.18
C ARG A 14 11.98 -17.80 1.16
N ARG A 15 12.70 -16.69 1.29
CA ARG A 15 13.36 -16.30 2.54
C ARG A 15 12.35 -16.00 3.65
N ALA A 16 11.31 -15.27 3.35
CA ALA A 16 10.25 -14.97 4.31
C ALA A 16 9.52 -16.24 4.77
N ARG A 17 9.32 -17.22 3.89
CA ARG A 17 8.75 -18.52 4.24
C ARG A 17 9.60 -19.24 5.30
N LYS A 18 10.92 -19.25 5.16
CA LYS A 18 11.85 -19.90 6.09
C LYS A 18 11.84 -19.28 7.49
N THR A 19 11.53 -18.00 7.62
CA THR A 19 11.50 -17.29 8.93
C THR A 19 10.17 -17.45 9.67
N LEU A 20 9.15 -18.03 9.04
CA LEU A 20 7.84 -18.21 9.65
C LEU A 20 7.67 -19.66 10.12
N THR A 21 7.44 -19.83 11.41
CA THR A 21 6.98 -21.11 11.96
C THR A 21 5.51 -21.31 11.60
N TYR A 22 5.20 -22.48 11.05
CA TYR A 22 3.84 -22.87 10.73
C TYR A 22 3.44 -24.02 11.66
N THR A 23 2.32 -23.87 12.32
CA THR A 23 1.72 -24.96 13.10
C THR A 23 1.41 -26.12 12.14
N GLN A 24 2.00 -27.26 12.39
CA GLN A 24 1.66 -28.47 11.67
C GLN A 24 0.16 -28.76 11.89
N ARG A 25 -0.61 -28.81 10.82
CA ARG A 25 -2.02 -29.20 10.90
C ARG A 25 -2.11 -30.71 10.77
N THR A 26 -2.96 -31.28 11.58
CA THR A 26 -3.38 -32.68 11.41
C THR A 26 -4.05 -32.86 10.03
N GLY A 27 -3.82 -33.99 9.38
CA GLY A 27 -4.39 -34.36 8.07
C GLY A 27 -3.35 -34.58 6.98
N ARG A 28 -3.83 -34.80 5.75
CA ARG A 28 -2.98 -35.08 4.59
C ARG A 28 -1.99 -33.93 4.33
N PRO A 29 -0.69 -34.23 4.11
CA PRO A 29 0.31 -33.20 3.76
C PRO A 29 -0.11 -32.36 2.56
N ARG A 30 0.23 -31.09 2.58
CA ARG A 30 -0.09 -30.19 1.49
C ARG A 30 0.84 -30.44 0.31
N MET A 31 0.27 -30.63 -0.87
CA MET A 31 1.02 -30.83 -2.12
C MET A 31 1.80 -29.58 -2.54
N TYR A 32 1.32 -28.38 -2.15
CA TYR A 32 1.92 -27.09 -2.52
C TYR A 32 2.19 -26.26 -1.29
N ASP A 33 3.35 -25.66 -1.21
CA ASP A 33 3.73 -24.75 -0.15
C ASP A 33 3.06 -23.37 -0.28
N THR A 34 3.03 -22.62 0.82
CA THR A 34 2.37 -21.29 0.86
C THR A 34 3.14 -20.27 0.02
N ASP A 35 4.47 -20.38 -0.05
CA ASP A 35 5.30 -19.53 -0.89
C ASP A 35 5.06 -19.74 -2.38
N GLU A 36 4.82 -20.96 -2.83
CA GLU A 36 4.45 -21.26 -4.22
C GLU A 36 3.10 -20.65 -4.60
N ILE A 37 2.11 -20.75 -3.70
CA ILE A 37 0.81 -20.11 -3.88
C ILE A 37 0.96 -18.59 -3.95
N LEU A 38 1.76 -18.01 -3.06
CA LEU A 38 1.98 -16.57 -3.03
C LEU A 38 2.75 -16.08 -4.27
N ALA A 39 3.76 -16.83 -4.71
CA ALA A 39 4.50 -16.51 -5.92
C ALA A 39 3.59 -16.51 -7.16
N ALA A 40 2.67 -17.47 -7.30
CA ALA A 40 1.69 -17.46 -8.40
C ALA A 40 0.80 -16.22 -8.38
N TRP A 41 0.33 -15.80 -7.20
CA TRP A 41 -0.47 -14.60 -7.04
C TRP A 41 0.32 -13.30 -7.26
N ALA A 42 1.57 -13.23 -6.80
CA ALA A 42 2.47 -12.09 -7.04
C ALA A 42 2.77 -11.94 -8.54
N PHE A 43 2.99 -13.07 -9.24
CA PHE A 43 3.16 -13.08 -10.68
C PHE A 43 1.90 -12.61 -11.42
N ALA A 44 0.72 -13.07 -11.00
CA ALA A 44 -0.56 -12.61 -11.52
C ALA A 44 -0.73 -11.09 -11.37
N ALA A 45 -0.42 -10.57 -10.18
CA ALA A 45 -0.49 -9.14 -9.92
C ALA A 45 0.54 -8.34 -10.75
N MET A 46 1.78 -8.82 -10.87
CA MET A 46 2.81 -8.19 -11.68
C MET A 46 2.39 -8.05 -13.15
N MET A 47 1.78 -9.11 -13.70
CA MET A 47 1.36 -9.16 -15.11
C MET A 47 -0.04 -8.59 -15.36
N ASN A 48 -0.77 -8.17 -14.33
CA ASN A 48 -2.20 -7.80 -14.40
C ASN A 48 -3.11 -8.91 -14.99
N TRP A 49 -2.73 -10.18 -14.81
CA TRP A 49 -3.49 -11.30 -15.34
C TRP A 49 -4.50 -11.85 -14.33
N PRO A 50 -5.67 -12.33 -14.81
CA PRO A 50 -6.51 -13.20 -14.01
C PRO A 50 -5.73 -14.43 -13.56
N ILE A 51 -6.04 -14.94 -12.36
CA ILE A 51 -5.35 -16.12 -11.82
C ILE A 51 -5.52 -17.37 -12.70
N SER A 52 -6.61 -17.45 -13.45
CA SER A 52 -6.84 -18.52 -14.43
C SER A 52 -5.90 -18.43 -15.63
N VAL A 53 -5.64 -17.22 -16.13
CA VAL A 53 -4.65 -16.98 -17.19
C VAL A 53 -3.25 -17.29 -16.67
N THR A 54 -2.95 -16.81 -15.46
CA THR A 54 -1.66 -17.07 -14.81
C THR A 54 -1.41 -18.57 -14.66
N GLN A 55 -2.39 -19.31 -14.16
CA GLN A 55 -2.30 -20.75 -13.99
C GLN A 55 -1.98 -21.46 -15.32
N ARG A 56 -2.71 -21.14 -16.40
CA ARG A 56 -2.44 -21.70 -17.74
C ARG A 56 -1.05 -21.36 -18.25
N ARG A 57 -0.62 -20.10 -18.11
CA ARG A 57 0.71 -19.65 -18.56
C ARG A 57 1.85 -20.31 -17.76
N LEU A 58 1.65 -20.54 -16.48
CA LEU A 58 2.60 -21.28 -15.64
C LEU A 58 2.64 -22.77 -16.00
N ALA A 59 1.51 -23.37 -16.36
CA ALA A 59 1.43 -24.80 -16.69
C ALA A 59 2.01 -25.13 -18.09
N CYS A 60 1.70 -24.34 -19.10
CA CYS A 60 1.86 -24.72 -20.52
C CYS A 60 2.65 -23.68 -21.36
N GLY A 61 3.25 -22.65 -20.78
CA GLY A 61 3.87 -21.60 -21.59
C GLY A 61 5.38 -21.48 -21.45
N VAL A 62 5.99 -20.65 -22.32
CA VAL A 62 7.40 -20.26 -22.22
C VAL A 62 7.71 -19.71 -20.83
N ALA A 63 6.79 -18.92 -20.25
CA ALA A 63 6.93 -18.44 -18.88
C ALA A 63 7.03 -19.59 -17.86
N GLY A 64 6.19 -20.63 -17.99
CA GLY A 64 6.24 -21.80 -17.11
C GLY A 64 7.54 -22.59 -17.27
N TRP A 65 7.99 -22.76 -18.51
CA TRP A 65 9.28 -23.39 -18.79
C TRP A 65 10.45 -22.61 -18.18
N TRP A 66 10.46 -21.29 -18.38
CA TRP A 66 11.50 -20.39 -17.87
C TRP A 66 11.52 -20.36 -16.33
N LEU A 67 10.35 -20.30 -15.68
CA LEU A 67 10.22 -20.38 -14.23
C LEU A 67 10.73 -21.71 -13.66
N ARG A 68 10.41 -22.83 -14.28
CA ARG A 68 10.91 -24.14 -13.86
C ARG A 68 12.42 -24.25 -13.99
N ARG A 69 12.97 -23.78 -15.11
CA ARG A 69 14.41 -23.86 -15.39
C ARG A 69 15.25 -22.98 -14.46
N HIS A 70 14.78 -21.77 -14.17
CA HIS A 70 15.59 -20.78 -13.46
C HIS A 70 15.29 -20.67 -11.97
N TRP A 71 14.12 -21.12 -11.51
CA TRP A 71 13.68 -20.91 -10.13
C TRP A 71 13.17 -22.17 -9.43
N GLN A 72 13.41 -23.33 -9.97
CA GLN A 72 12.97 -24.59 -9.38
C GLN A 72 11.46 -24.59 -9.02
N TRP A 73 10.67 -23.96 -9.89
CA TRP A 73 9.21 -23.96 -9.73
C TRP A 73 8.68 -25.40 -9.80
N PRO A 74 7.71 -25.80 -8.96
CA PRO A 74 7.22 -27.15 -8.97
C PRO A 74 6.68 -27.56 -10.34
N MET A 75 6.94 -28.79 -10.75
CA MET A 75 6.51 -29.33 -12.04
C MET A 75 5.00 -29.28 -12.22
N ARG A 76 4.24 -29.36 -11.12
CA ARG A 76 2.78 -29.28 -11.13
C ARG A 76 2.34 -27.91 -10.62
N VAL A 77 1.61 -27.18 -11.46
CA VAL A 77 1.02 -25.90 -11.08
C VAL A 77 -0.32 -26.14 -10.38
N PRO A 78 -0.58 -25.51 -9.23
CA PRO A 78 -1.85 -25.65 -8.52
C PRO A 78 -3.03 -25.24 -9.41
N SER A 79 -4.17 -25.95 -9.27
CA SER A 79 -5.41 -25.56 -9.95
C SER A 79 -5.89 -24.19 -9.50
N VAL A 80 -6.68 -23.51 -10.33
CA VAL A 80 -7.29 -22.19 -10.01
C VAL A 80 -8.08 -22.26 -8.70
N ALA A 81 -8.81 -23.36 -8.46
CA ALA A 81 -9.56 -23.59 -7.22
C ALA A 81 -8.62 -23.63 -6.01
N THR A 82 -7.51 -24.35 -6.11
CA THR A 82 -6.49 -24.45 -5.06
C THR A 82 -5.84 -23.09 -4.80
N LEU A 83 -5.40 -22.36 -5.84
CA LEU A 83 -4.84 -21.02 -5.73
C LEU A 83 -5.81 -20.06 -5.01
N THR A 84 -7.07 -20.07 -5.43
CA THR A 84 -8.10 -19.17 -4.86
C THR A 84 -8.45 -19.52 -3.41
N ARG A 85 -8.58 -20.82 -3.09
CA ARG A 85 -8.85 -21.28 -1.72
C ARG A 85 -7.69 -20.95 -0.78
N ARG A 86 -6.46 -21.24 -1.20
CA ARG A 86 -5.25 -21.03 -0.39
C ARG A 86 -4.93 -19.56 -0.16
N ALA A 87 -5.23 -18.66 -1.10
CA ALA A 87 -5.09 -17.22 -0.91
C ALA A 87 -6.00 -16.64 0.19
N LYS A 88 -7.03 -17.38 0.61
CA LYS A 88 -7.90 -16.97 1.74
C LYS A 88 -7.34 -17.44 3.08
N ALA A 89 -6.39 -18.35 3.11
CA ALA A 89 -5.87 -18.96 4.32
C ALA A 89 -5.04 -17.96 5.18
N PRO A 90 -5.04 -18.14 6.52
CA PRO A 90 -4.30 -17.25 7.42
C PRO A 90 -2.79 -17.26 7.18
N ASP A 91 -2.21 -18.42 6.85
CA ASP A 91 -0.78 -18.59 6.55
C ASP A 91 -0.35 -17.79 5.32
N PHE A 92 -1.16 -17.75 4.26
CA PHE A 92 -0.90 -16.92 3.09
C PHE A 92 -0.84 -15.43 3.47
N ARG A 93 -1.81 -14.94 4.25
CA ARG A 93 -1.83 -13.53 4.67
C ARG A 93 -0.68 -13.19 5.61
N ARG A 94 -0.28 -14.14 6.47
CA ARG A 94 0.87 -13.98 7.35
C ARG A 94 2.15 -13.84 6.56
N LEU A 95 2.36 -14.70 5.55
CA LEU A 95 3.51 -14.66 4.67
C LEU A 95 3.54 -13.35 3.86
N LEU A 96 2.42 -12.93 3.26
CA LEU A 96 2.35 -11.68 2.50
C LEU A 96 2.69 -10.46 3.38
N ARG A 97 2.16 -10.39 4.60
CA ARG A 97 2.50 -9.30 5.55
C ARG A 97 3.98 -9.29 5.92
N GLU A 98 4.58 -10.46 6.12
CA GLU A 98 6.01 -10.58 6.42
C GLU A 98 6.87 -10.09 5.25
N ILE A 99 6.51 -10.45 4.02
CA ILE A 99 7.21 -9.98 2.82
C ILE A 99 7.12 -8.46 2.70
N LEU A 100 5.93 -7.88 2.82
CA LEU A 100 5.73 -6.44 2.77
C LEU A 100 6.54 -5.71 3.85
N ARG A 101 6.59 -6.27 5.07
CA ARG A 101 7.42 -5.74 6.16
C ARG A 101 8.91 -5.77 5.84
N ARG A 102 9.40 -6.87 5.24
CA ARG A 102 10.83 -7.01 4.85
C ARG A 102 11.18 -6.06 3.71
N LEU A 103 10.38 -6.05 2.65
CA LEU A 103 10.62 -5.20 1.48
C LEU A 103 10.58 -3.71 1.83
N ARG A 104 9.66 -3.29 2.70
CA ARG A 104 9.63 -1.90 3.20
C ARG A 104 10.97 -1.49 3.82
N ARG A 105 11.61 -2.37 4.59
CA ARG A 105 12.91 -2.08 5.22
C ARG A 105 14.04 -1.84 4.21
N TRP A 106 13.93 -2.36 3.02
CA TRP A 106 14.92 -2.13 1.96
C TRP A 106 14.85 -0.74 1.38
N VAL A 107 13.65 -0.19 1.26
CA VAL A 107 13.42 1.12 0.64
C VAL A 107 13.47 2.26 1.66
N SER A 108 13.28 1.97 2.94
CA SER A 108 13.34 2.97 4.01
C SER A 108 14.76 3.08 4.56
N ARG A 109 15.52 4.04 4.03
CA ARG A 109 16.96 4.25 4.39
C ARG A 109 17.19 5.29 5.48
N HIS A 110 16.16 6.08 5.85
CA HIS A 110 16.30 7.21 6.76
C HIS A 110 15.46 7.04 8.02
N PRO A 111 15.87 7.69 9.13
CA PRO A 111 15.03 7.77 10.33
C PRO A 111 13.65 8.34 9.97
N LEU A 112 12.60 7.68 10.44
CA LEU A 112 11.22 8.08 10.19
C LEU A 112 10.82 9.27 11.07
N THR A 113 11.26 10.47 10.71
CA THR A 113 10.93 11.69 11.47
C THR A 113 9.75 12.45 10.87
N ARG A 114 9.54 12.34 9.57
CA ARG A 114 8.51 13.03 8.80
C ARG A 114 7.80 12.06 7.89
N VAL A 115 6.48 12.10 7.90
CA VAL A 115 5.64 11.27 7.04
C VAL A 115 4.54 12.12 6.41
N VAL A 116 4.13 11.71 5.22
CA VAL A 116 3.04 12.35 4.48
C VAL A 116 1.88 11.37 4.38
N VAL A 117 0.67 11.83 4.64
CA VAL A 117 -0.57 11.06 4.46
C VAL A 117 -1.39 11.64 3.32
N ASP A 118 -1.89 10.76 2.47
CA ASP A 118 -2.77 11.12 1.36
C ASP A 118 -3.61 9.92 0.92
N SER A 119 -4.56 10.16 0.04
CA SER A 119 -5.33 9.12 -0.63
C SER A 119 -5.27 9.25 -2.15
N THR A 120 -5.40 8.12 -2.83
CA THR A 120 -5.50 8.09 -4.29
C THR A 120 -6.58 7.12 -4.73
N PHE A 121 -7.31 7.48 -5.82
CA PHE A 121 -8.38 6.65 -6.34
C PHE A 121 -7.84 5.50 -7.20
N LEU A 122 -8.43 4.33 -6.99
CA LEU A 122 -8.29 3.14 -7.81
C LEU A 122 -9.60 2.96 -8.57
N LEU A 123 -9.61 3.36 -9.84
CA LEU A 123 -10.83 3.46 -10.62
C LEU A 123 -11.32 2.08 -11.07
N THR A 124 -12.63 1.89 -11.04
CA THR A 124 -13.33 0.85 -11.80
C THR A 124 -14.01 1.51 -13.00
N GLY A 125 -14.25 0.76 -14.07
CA GLY A 125 -15.05 1.31 -15.18
C GLY A 125 -16.44 1.79 -14.70
N PRO A 126 -17.05 2.80 -15.35
CA PRO A 126 -18.33 3.37 -14.93
C PRO A 126 -19.47 2.31 -14.89
N TYR A 127 -19.41 1.33 -15.77
CA TYR A 127 -20.36 0.21 -15.85
C TYR A 127 -19.97 -0.98 -14.98
N SER A 128 -19.02 -0.82 -14.06
CA SER A 128 -18.59 -1.92 -13.19
C SER A 128 -19.75 -2.45 -12.36
N ARG A 129 -19.96 -3.78 -12.38
CA ARG A 129 -20.93 -4.49 -11.53
C ARG A 129 -20.32 -4.91 -10.18
N ASP A 130 -19.23 -4.29 -9.78
CA ASP A 130 -18.59 -4.58 -8.48
C ASP A 130 -19.45 -4.00 -7.34
N PRO A 131 -20.00 -4.86 -6.45
CA PRO A 131 -20.93 -4.42 -5.41
C PRO A 131 -20.28 -3.56 -4.33
N ASP A 132 -18.95 -3.61 -4.18
CA ASP A 132 -18.22 -2.86 -3.16
C ASP A 132 -17.61 -1.56 -3.70
N SER A 133 -17.59 -1.36 -5.03
CA SER A 133 -17.18 -0.09 -5.63
C SER A 133 -18.25 0.98 -5.40
N ARG A 134 -17.84 2.20 -5.09
CA ARG A 134 -18.77 3.31 -4.80
C ARG A 134 -18.40 4.53 -5.62
N TRP A 135 -19.39 5.36 -5.88
CA TRP A 135 -19.22 6.67 -6.48
C TRP A 135 -18.71 7.67 -5.44
N THR A 136 -17.85 8.55 -5.88
CA THR A 136 -17.39 9.71 -5.13
C THR A 136 -17.18 10.88 -6.08
N CYS A 137 -17.29 12.11 -5.57
CA CYS A 137 -16.99 13.31 -6.32
C CYS A 137 -15.70 13.93 -5.76
N HIS A 138 -14.78 14.29 -6.65
CA HIS A 138 -13.57 15.02 -6.30
C HIS A 138 -13.28 16.07 -7.38
N SER A 139 -13.09 17.32 -6.95
CA SER A 139 -12.87 18.45 -7.87
C SER A 139 -13.92 18.53 -8.99
N GLY A 140 -15.21 18.37 -8.65
CA GLY A 140 -16.32 18.40 -9.59
C GLY A 140 -16.47 17.20 -10.53
N LYS A 141 -15.55 16.22 -10.45
CA LYS A 141 -15.60 15.00 -11.29
C LYS A 141 -16.07 13.79 -10.49
N TRP A 142 -16.93 12.99 -11.08
CA TRP A 142 -17.44 11.76 -10.49
C TRP A 142 -16.56 10.56 -10.86
N PHE A 143 -16.18 9.79 -9.85
CA PHE A 143 -15.37 8.57 -9.98
C PHE A 143 -16.10 7.41 -9.33
N ARG A 144 -15.94 6.22 -9.90
CA ARG A 144 -16.39 4.97 -9.29
C ARG A 144 -15.21 4.07 -9.01
N GLY A 145 -15.13 3.51 -7.80
CA GLY A 145 -14.05 2.60 -7.46
C GLY A 145 -13.77 2.52 -5.98
N TYR A 146 -12.49 2.55 -5.67
CA TYR A 146 -11.91 2.43 -4.34
C TYR A 146 -10.93 3.58 -4.09
N ALA A 147 -10.58 3.78 -2.84
CA ALA A 147 -9.52 4.69 -2.44
C ALA A 147 -8.40 3.92 -1.73
N LEU A 148 -7.16 4.15 -2.13
CA LEU A 148 -5.96 3.72 -1.44
C LEU A 148 -5.46 4.89 -0.60
N HIS A 149 -5.57 4.75 0.71
CA HIS A 149 -5.04 5.71 1.68
C HIS A 149 -3.67 5.23 2.12
N ALA A 150 -2.68 6.11 2.18
CA ALA A 150 -1.30 5.74 2.44
C ALA A 150 -0.59 6.75 3.34
N ILE A 151 0.38 6.28 4.10
CA ILE A 151 1.40 7.11 4.75
C ILE A 151 2.75 6.69 4.16
N CYS A 152 3.50 7.64 3.63
CA CYS A 152 4.87 7.44 3.18
C CYS A 152 5.83 8.40 3.89
N ASP A 153 7.12 8.07 3.87
CA ASP A 153 8.17 9.00 4.24
C ASP A 153 8.57 9.88 3.04
N ARG A 154 9.50 10.80 3.25
CA ARG A 154 9.99 11.72 2.21
C ARG A 154 10.66 11.03 1.02
N THR A 155 11.11 9.78 1.18
CA THR A 155 11.70 8.97 0.11
C THR A 155 10.65 8.20 -0.70
N GLY A 156 9.38 8.28 -0.29
CA GLY A 156 8.28 7.54 -0.89
C GLY A 156 8.16 6.09 -0.39
N ALA A 157 8.85 5.69 0.67
CA ALA A 157 8.65 4.38 1.28
C ALA A 157 7.34 4.37 2.09
N LEU A 158 6.44 3.42 1.78
CA LEU A 158 5.17 3.29 2.48
C LEU A 158 5.31 2.65 3.85
N TRP A 159 4.70 3.28 4.85
CA TRP A 159 4.68 2.80 6.23
C TRP A 159 3.36 2.20 6.65
N ALA A 160 2.27 2.76 6.19
CA ALA A 160 0.93 2.23 6.40
C ALA A 160 0.07 2.49 5.15
N TRP A 161 -0.88 1.60 4.89
CA TRP A 161 -1.88 1.77 3.84
C TRP A 161 -3.17 1.05 4.16
N HIS A 162 -4.25 1.53 3.57
CA HIS A 162 -5.55 0.90 3.68
C HIS A 162 -6.40 1.19 2.45
N VAL A 163 -7.08 0.17 1.94
CA VAL A 163 -8.01 0.32 0.82
C VAL A 163 -9.45 0.30 1.34
N THR A 164 -10.24 1.26 0.87
CA THR A 164 -11.67 1.39 1.17
C THR A 164 -12.47 1.52 -0.12
N SER A 165 -13.80 1.46 -0.04
CA SER A 165 -14.65 1.98 -1.11
C SER A 165 -14.44 3.49 -1.24
N ALA A 166 -14.58 4.05 -2.47
CA ALA A 166 -14.18 5.43 -2.75
C ALA A 166 -14.95 6.51 -1.96
N ASN A 167 -16.16 6.20 -1.48
CA ASN A 167 -17.00 7.12 -0.71
C ASN A 167 -16.66 7.19 0.79
N VAL A 168 -15.65 6.47 1.26
CA VAL A 168 -15.25 6.51 2.67
C VAL A 168 -14.40 7.75 2.90
N GLN A 169 -14.80 8.55 3.89
CA GLN A 169 -14.09 9.77 4.25
C GLN A 169 -12.66 9.49 4.71
N GLU A 170 -11.70 10.22 4.17
CA GLU A 170 -10.26 10.09 4.43
C GLU A 170 -9.92 10.20 5.92
N MET A 171 -10.58 11.11 6.62
CA MET A 171 -10.39 11.34 8.05
C MET A 171 -10.63 10.08 8.91
N LYS A 172 -11.62 9.25 8.57
CA LYS A 172 -11.89 8.00 9.28
C LYS A 172 -10.75 6.99 9.12
N VAL A 173 -10.11 7.01 7.95
CA VAL A 173 -9.01 6.11 7.59
C VAL A 173 -7.69 6.62 8.16
N ALA A 174 -7.45 7.94 8.16
CA ALA A 174 -6.26 8.55 8.70
C ALA A 174 -5.97 8.11 10.14
N ARG A 175 -6.99 8.07 11.00
CA ARG A 175 -6.87 7.58 12.38
C ARG A 175 -6.34 6.14 12.46
N ARG A 176 -6.74 5.29 11.52
CA ARG A 176 -6.25 3.90 11.44
C ARG A 176 -4.81 3.87 10.99
N LEU A 177 -4.46 4.63 9.95
CA LEU A 177 -3.09 4.69 9.42
C LEU A 177 -2.11 5.22 10.46
N VAL A 178 -2.47 6.27 11.19
CA VAL A 178 -1.66 6.82 12.30
C VAL A 178 -1.39 5.76 13.36
N ARG A 179 -2.41 4.97 13.76
CA ARG A 179 -2.19 3.88 14.73
C ARG A 179 -1.27 2.79 14.18
N GLN A 180 -1.39 2.43 12.91
CA GLN A 180 -0.53 1.43 12.27
C GLN A 180 0.92 1.91 12.19
N THR A 181 1.13 3.20 11.87
CA THR A 181 2.45 3.80 11.80
C THR A 181 3.07 3.92 13.18
N ALA A 182 2.28 4.31 14.20
CA ALA A 182 2.70 4.34 15.60
C ALA A 182 3.16 2.97 16.12
N ALA A 183 2.45 1.91 15.74
CA ALA A 183 2.81 0.55 16.13
C ALA A 183 4.09 0.05 15.43
N ALA A 184 4.41 0.57 14.24
CA ALA A 184 5.62 0.21 13.50
C ALA A 184 6.87 0.98 14.00
N GLU A 185 6.73 2.28 14.34
CA GLU A 185 7.82 3.18 14.73
C GLU A 185 7.34 4.20 15.79
N PRO A 186 7.17 3.79 17.07
CA PRO A 186 6.39 4.55 18.05
C PRO A 186 7.00 5.87 18.51
N ARG A 187 8.30 6.12 18.33
CA ARG A 187 8.96 7.28 18.94
C ARG A 187 9.81 8.13 17.99
N ARG A 188 9.74 7.88 16.68
CA ARG A 188 10.61 8.57 15.71
C ARG A 188 9.91 9.66 14.93
N ILE A 189 8.59 9.54 14.74
CA ILE A 189 7.81 10.49 13.94
C ILE A 189 7.62 11.79 14.72
N ARG A 190 8.01 12.91 14.13
CA ARG A 190 7.79 14.25 14.66
C ARG A 190 6.68 15.00 13.92
N TRP A 191 6.55 14.73 12.62
CA TRP A 191 5.64 15.46 11.74
C TRP A 191 4.82 14.49 10.88
N ILE A 192 3.51 14.71 10.84
CA ILE A 192 2.60 14.11 9.87
C ILE A 192 2.07 15.21 8.99
N ILE A 193 2.39 15.18 7.70
CA ILE A 193 2.04 16.20 6.73
C ILE A 193 0.85 15.70 5.90
N ALA A 194 -0.15 16.55 5.67
CA ALA A 194 -1.37 16.19 4.97
C ALA A 194 -1.95 17.35 4.19
N ASP A 195 -2.96 17.10 3.37
CA ASP A 195 -3.77 18.15 2.77
C ASP A 195 -4.83 18.71 3.73
N SER A 196 -5.54 19.75 3.32
CA SER A 196 -6.60 20.39 4.12
C SER A 196 -7.77 19.46 4.43
N GLY A 197 -7.96 18.37 3.68
CA GLY A 197 -8.99 17.36 3.95
C GLY A 197 -8.77 16.60 5.26
N TYR A 198 -7.54 16.58 5.74
CA TYR A 198 -7.16 15.95 7.01
C TYR A 198 -7.17 16.91 8.21
N ASP A 199 -7.37 18.21 7.99
CA ASP A 199 -7.36 19.19 9.07
C ASP A 199 -8.61 19.04 9.97
N SER A 200 -8.42 18.42 11.13
CA SER A 200 -9.45 18.34 12.17
C SER A 200 -8.82 18.27 13.56
N GLU A 201 -9.42 18.96 14.52
CA GLU A 201 -8.94 18.95 15.91
C GLU A 201 -8.82 17.53 16.51
N PRO A 202 -9.79 16.61 16.33
CA PRO A 202 -9.65 15.26 16.83
C PRO A 202 -8.46 14.49 16.23
N LEU A 203 -8.04 14.79 14.99
CA LEU A 203 -6.85 14.17 14.39
C LEU A 203 -5.57 14.78 14.95
N HIS A 204 -5.49 16.13 15.10
CA HIS A 204 -4.38 16.80 15.75
C HIS A 204 -4.11 16.25 17.14
N GLN A 205 -5.16 16.14 17.98
CA GLN A 205 -5.06 15.59 19.32
C GLN A 205 -4.62 14.13 19.32
N MET A 206 -5.15 13.31 18.40
CA MET A 206 -4.79 11.90 18.32
C MET A 206 -3.33 11.70 17.90
N VAL A 207 -2.84 12.47 16.92
CA VAL A 207 -1.45 12.45 16.46
C VAL A 207 -0.52 12.81 17.63
N ASN A 208 -0.84 13.88 18.35
CA ASN A 208 -0.06 14.30 19.50
C ASN A 208 -0.05 13.22 20.61
N ARG A 209 -1.24 12.75 21.05
CA ARG A 209 -1.34 11.78 22.15
C ARG A 209 -0.71 10.42 21.82
N ARG A 210 -0.77 9.96 20.56
CA ARG A 210 -0.31 8.60 20.18
C ARG A 210 1.14 8.54 19.75
N LEU A 211 1.65 9.62 19.17
CA LEU A 211 2.98 9.66 18.58
C LEU A 211 3.90 10.70 19.21
N GLY A 212 3.37 11.64 20.02
CA GLY A 212 4.09 12.84 20.43
C GLY A 212 4.45 13.74 19.23
N ALA A 213 3.77 13.54 18.11
CA ALA A 213 4.01 14.22 16.83
C ALA A 213 3.02 15.39 16.61
N ARG A 214 3.30 16.22 15.62
CA ARG A 214 2.39 17.28 15.17
C ARG A 214 1.83 16.95 13.79
N LEU A 215 0.54 17.20 13.60
CA LEU A 215 -0.10 17.18 12.28
C LEU A 215 0.11 18.55 11.62
N VAL A 216 0.55 18.55 10.38
CA VAL A 216 0.75 19.75 9.54
C VAL A 216 -0.20 19.62 8.35
N ALA A 217 -1.27 20.38 8.36
CA ALA A 217 -2.27 20.42 7.31
C ALA A 217 -2.80 21.86 7.14
N PRO A 218 -2.99 22.35 5.90
CA PRO A 218 -3.60 23.65 5.68
C PRO A 218 -4.99 23.73 6.32
N LEU A 219 -5.34 24.91 6.83
CA LEU A 219 -6.61 25.11 7.51
C LEU A 219 -7.79 24.83 6.58
N ASN A 220 -8.69 23.96 7.01
CA ASN A 220 -9.93 23.67 6.31
C ASN A 220 -11.06 24.55 6.86
N LEU A 221 -11.43 25.55 6.09
CA LEU A 221 -12.49 26.49 6.47
C LEU A 221 -13.91 25.96 6.25
N ARG A 222 -14.07 24.74 5.71
CA ARG A 222 -15.39 24.12 5.52
C ARG A 222 -16.07 23.92 6.89
N GLY A 223 -17.19 24.58 7.12
CA GLY A 223 -17.94 24.51 8.38
C GLY A 223 -17.43 25.39 9.51
N ALA A 224 -16.51 26.33 9.27
CA ALA A 224 -16.12 27.33 10.23
C ALA A 224 -17.27 28.32 10.47
N LYS A 225 -17.88 28.28 11.67
CA LYS A 225 -19.11 29.04 11.97
C LYS A 225 -18.87 30.35 12.71
N SER A 226 -17.74 30.53 13.42
CA SER A 226 -17.44 31.73 14.21
C SER A 226 -15.99 31.74 14.72
N GLU A 227 -15.52 32.89 15.19
CA GLU A 227 -14.22 33.03 15.92
C GLU A 227 -14.15 32.15 17.16
N ARG A 228 -15.23 32.08 17.95
CA ARG A 228 -15.32 31.19 19.13
C ARG A 228 -15.13 29.73 18.81
N TRP A 229 -15.43 29.30 17.58
CA TRP A 229 -15.13 27.93 17.12
C TRP A 229 -13.62 27.69 17.02
N ARG A 230 -12.84 28.69 16.57
CA ARG A 230 -11.36 28.62 16.51
C ARG A 230 -10.73 28.50 17.89
N GLU A 231 -11.23 29.21 18.90
CA GLU A 231 -10.68 29.14 20.27
C GLU A 231 -10.68 27.73 20.86
N ARG A 232 -11.67 26.92 20.46
CA ARG A 232 -11.80 25.52 20.89
C ARG A 232 -10.98 24.50 20.08
N GLN A 233 -10.05 24.98 19.27
CA GLN A 233 -9.29 24.14 18.31
C GLN A 233 -7.76 24.37 18.48
N PRO A 234 -7.19 24.06 19.66
CA PRO A 234 -5.79 24.40 19.96
C PRO A 234 -4.79 23.76 19.02
N GLY A 235 -5.03 22.51 18.58
CA GLY A 235 -4.15 21.80 17.65
C GLY A 235 -4.13 22.44 16.26
N ARG A 236 -5.30 22.82 15.74
CA ARG A 236 -5.42 23.50 14.44
C ARG A 236 -4.81 24.90 14.48
N ASN A 237 -5.06 25.66 15.55
CA ASN A 237 -4.46 26.99 15.73
C ASN A 237 -2.94 26.93 15.84
N ALA A 238 -2.39 25.91 16.52
CA ALA A 238 -0.95 25.69 16.59
C ALA A 238 -0.35 25.33 15.21
N CYS A 239 -1.09 24.57 14.40
CA CYS A 239 -0.70 24.27 13.03
C CYS A 239 -0.73 25.52 12.13
N ASP A 240 -1.78 26.33 12.23
CA ASP A 240 -1.93 27.57 11.43
C ASP A 240 -0.79 28.54 11.72
N ARG A 241 -0.44 28.76 13.01
CA ARG A 241 0.73 29.56 13.39
C ARG A 241 2.04 28.99 12.86
N LEU A 242 2.22 27.65 12.87
CA LEU A 242 3.39 27.02 12.31
C LEU A 242 3.48 27.24 10.80
N LEU A 243 2.37 27.10 10.07
CA LEU A 243 2.34 27.29 8.61
C LEU A 243 2.63 28.73 8.18
N ALA A 244 2.44 29.70 9.06
CA ALA A 244 2.85 31.10 8.84
C ALA A 244 4.38 31.31 8.93
N THR A 245 5.14 30.31 9.38
CA THR A 245 6.61 30.36 9.46
C THR A 245 7.27 29.72 8.24
N ALA A 246 8.54 30.05 7.97
CA ALA A 246 9.35 29.44 6.93
C ALA A 246 9.49 27.91 7.16
N GLU A 247 9.60 27.45 8.42
CA GLU A 247 9.66 26.03 8.76
C GLU A 247 8.37 25.32 8.34
N GLY A 248 7.21 25.86 8.68
CA GLY A 248 5.92 25.27 8.34
C GLY A 248 5.68 25.23 6.82
N ALA A 249 6.05 26.27 6.10
CA ALA A 249 5.99 26.28 4.63
C ALA A 249 6.90 25.19 4.03
N SER A 250 8.13 25.05 4.53
CA SER A 250 9.06 23.99 4.10
C SER A 250 8.51 22.59 4.38
N LEU A 251 7.90 22.35 5.55
CA LEU A 251 7.27 21.07 5.87
C LEU A 251 6.13 20.75 4.89
N LEU A 252 5.29 21.72 4.55
CA LEU A 252 4.17 21.51 3.64
C LEU A 252 4.64 21.14 2.21
N MET A 253 5.78 21.67 1.77
CA MET A 253 6.37 21.31 0.47
C MET A 253 6.76 19.82 0.38
N GLU A 254 7.06 19.17 1.51
CA GLU A 254 7.34 17.73 1.54
C GLU A 254 6.13 16.87 1.14
N ARG A 255 4.92 17.45 1.08
CA ARG A 255 3.72 16.77 0.56
C ARG A 255 3.92 16.24 -0.86
N SER A 256 4.76 16.90 -1.65
CA SER A 256 5.13 16.42 -2.99
C SER A 256 5.68 14.98 -3.01
N ALA A 257 6.20 14.46 -1.90
CA ALA A 257 6.69 13.09 -1.81
C ALA A 257 5.59 12.05 -2.04
N ILE A 258 4.39 12.23 -1.45
CA ILE A 258 3.28 11.31 -1.64
C ILE A 258 2.66 11.46 -3.03
N GLU A 259 2.68 12.67 -3.61
CA GLU A 259 2.21 12.91 -4.97
C GLU A 259 3.11 12.20 -5.99
N ARG A 260 4.44 12.30 -5.82
CA ARG A 260 5.41 11.53 -6.61
C ARG A 260 5.22 10.03 -6.44
N TRP A 261 5.02 9.56 -5.20
CA TRP A 261 4.75 8.16 -4.94
C TRP A 261 3.46 7.69 -5.63
N ASN A 262 2.37 8.45 -5.52
CA ASN A 262 1.11 8.15 -6.18
C ASN A 262 1.27 8.04 -7.69
N SER A 263 1.95 8.99 -8.31
CA SER A 263 2.23 8.99 -9.75
C SER A 263 3.09 7.79 -10.15
N TRP A 264 4.16 7.54 -9.43
CA TRP A 264 5.07 6.43 -9.69
C TRP A 264 4.40 5.06 -9.48
N PHE A 265 3.67 4.87 -8.39
CA PHE A 265 2.93 3.65 -8.14
C PHE A 265 1.87 3.39 -9.21
N LYS A 266 1.13 4.40 -9.64
CA LYS A 266 0.13 4.27 -10.70
C LYS A 266 0.77 3.97 -12.06
N GLY A 267 1.85 4.65 -12.42
CA GLY A 267 2.56 4.46 -13.68
C GLY A 267 3.23 3.08 -13.76
N ASN A 268 4.18 2.81 -12.87
CA ASN A 268 4.98 1.58 -12.90
C ASN A 268 4.18 0.32 -12.57
N SER A 269 3.17 0.43 -11.72
CA SER A 269 2.34 -0.73 -11.35
C SER A 269 1.09 -0.88 -12.22
N ASN A 270 0.82 0.08 -13.12
CA ASN A 270 -0.38 0.11 -13.95
C ASN A 270 -1.67 -0.10 -13.13
N VAL A 271 -1.85 0.73 -12.09
CA VAL A 271 -2.93 0.58 -11.11
C VAL A 271 -3.96 1.71 -11.14
N SER A 272 -3.83 2.66 -12.05
CA SER A 272 -4.79 3.77 -12.20
C SER A 272 -6.21 3.26 -12.46
N MET A 273 -6.34 2.19 -13.24
CA MET A 273 -7.60 1.48 -13.42
C MET A 273 -7.45 0.03 -12.94
N LEU A 274 -8.38 -0.42 -12.09
CA LEU A 274 -8.40 -1.80 -11.62
C LEU A 274 -8.74 -2.75 -12.76
N PRO A 275 -8.01 -3.87 -12.91
CA PRO A 275 -8.37 -4.89 -13.87
C PRO A 275 -9.80 -5.41 -13.63
N TYR A 276 -10.55 -5.67 -14.68
CA TYR A 276 -11.96 -6.08 -14.63
C TYR A 276 -12.22 -7.33 -13.78
N HIS A 277 -11.22 -8.19 -13.61
CA HIS A 277 -11.31 -9.42 -12.80
C HIS A 277 -11.05 -9.18 -11.30
N VAL A 278 -10.53 -7.99 -10.91
CA VAL A 278 -10.30 -7.62 -9.52
C VAL A 278 -11.53 -6.90 -8.98
N ARG A 279 -12.45 -7.66 -8.41
CA ARG A 279 -13.72 -7.16 -7.86
C ARG A 279 -13.84 -7.51 -6.39
N ARG A 280 -14.65 -6.76 -5.65
CA ARG A 280 -14.90 -6.82 -4.20
C ARG A 280 -13.71 -6.36 -3.37
N LEU A 281 -13.97 -5.55 -2.38
CA LEU A 281 -12.98 -4.87 -1.53
C LEU A 281 -11.90 -5.81 -0.99
N ARG A 282 -12.28 -7.03 -0.60
CA ARG A 282 -11.29 -8.01 -0.10
C ARG A 282 -10.26 -8.42 -1.15
N ARG A 283 -10.68 -8.59 -2.42
CA ARG A 283 -9.77 -8.95 -3.51
C ARG A 283 -8.95 -7.74 -3.96
N VAL A 284 -9.57 -6.55 -3.96
CA VAL A 284 -8.83 -5.30 -4.25
C VAL A 284 -7.72 -5.08 -3.22
N ARG A 285 -7.99 -5.29 -1.93
CA ARG A 285 -6.95 -5.23 -0.89
C ARG A 285 -5.82 -6.20 -1.14
N LEU A 286 -6.14 -7.46 -1.41
CA LEU A 286 -5.12 -8.46 -1.73
C LEU A 286 -4.30 -8.07 -2.97
N TRP A 287 -4.97 -7.60 -4.01
CA TRP A 287 -4.30 -7.19 -5.24
C TRP A 287 -3.38 -5.99 -5.01
N VAL A 288 -3.82 -4.99 -4.25
CA VAL A 288 -2.98 -3.85 -3.86
C VAL A 288 -1.77 -4.30 -3.05
N ASP A 289 -1.95 -5.18 -2.05
CA ASP A 289 -0.84 -5.70 -1.25
C ASP A 289 0.20 -6.43 -2.13
N LEU A 290 -0.24 -7.22 -3.11
CA LEU A 290 0.66 -7.89 -4.06
C LEU A 290 1.36 -6.90 -5.00
N LYS A 291 0.64 -5.87 -5.48
CA LYS A 291 1.22 -4.79 -6.29
C LYS A 291 2.26 -3.99 -5.51
N LEU A 292 2.01 -3.72 -4.24
CA LEU A 292 2.96 -3.05 -3.37
C LEU A 292 4.22 -3.90 -3.15
N ALA A 293 4.09 -5.23 -3.02
CA ALA A 293 5.26 -6.10 -2.94
C ALA A 293 6.13 -6.02 -4.20
N VAL A 294 5.51 -6.03 -5.39
CA VAL A 294 6.21 -5.83 -6.68
C VAL A 294 6.85 -4.45 -6.74
N PHE A 295 6.10 -3.42 -6.35
CA PHE A 295 6.54 -2.03 -6.38
C PHE A 295 7.75 -1.77 -5.45
N PHE A 296 7.75 -2.31 -4.24
CA PHE A 296 8.90 -2.17 -3.33
C PHE A 296 10.17 -2.81 -3.89
N VAL A 297 10.07 -3.94 -4.57
CA VAL A 297 11.24 -4.53 -5.23
C VAL A 297 11.73 -3.64 -6.36
N HIS A 298 10.82 -3.09 -7.17
CA HIS A 298 11.18 -2.14 -8.23
C HIS A 298 11.87 -0.90 -7.65
N GLN A 299 11.29 -0.29 -6.62
CA GLN A 299 11.87 0.87 -5.94
C GLN A 299 13.28 0.59 -5.40
N TYR A 300 13.47 -0.57 -4.79
CA TYR A 300 14.77 -1.01 -4.29
C TYR A 300 15.81 -1.16 -5.42
N LEU A 301 15.44 -1.81 -6.54
CA LEU A 301 16.33 -1.99 -7.67
C LEU A 301 16.72 -0.65 -8.31
N SER A 302 15.75 0.25 -8.49
CA SER A 302 16.03 1.60 -9.01
C SER A 302 16.96 2.41 -8.10
N GLN A 303 16.81 2.28 -6.77
CA GLN A 303 17.74 2.93 -5.83
C GLN A 303 19.15 2.37 -5.92
N GLN A 304 19.32 1.05 -6.11
CA GLN A 304 20.64 0.45 -6.29
C GLN A 304 21.31 0.90 -7.60
N GLU A 305 20.56 1.04 -8.68
CA GLU A 305 21.09 1.55 -9.95
C GLU A 305 21.59 3.00 -9.81
N LEU A 306 20.89 3.83 -9.07
CA LEU A 306 21.31 5.20 -8.78
C LEU A 306 22.58 5.24 -7.90
N ASP A 307 22.66 4.38 -6.87
CA ASP A 307 23.83 4.29 -5.99
C ASP A 307 25.09 3.77 -6.72
N HIS A 308 24.93 2.99 -7.79
CA HIS A 308 26.05 2.51 -8.61
C HIS A 308 26.49 3.52 -9.70
N ALA A 309 25.61 4.47 -10.03
CA ALA A 309 25.88 5.51 -11.03
C ALA A 309 26.46 6.81 -10.43
N ALA A 310 26.44 6.94 -9.12
CA ALA A 310 27.00 8.06 -8.35
C ALA A 310 28.39 7.73 -7.82
#